data_8c80871d37385bf12a63225a26cea359
#
_entry.id   8c80871d37385bf12a63225a26cea359
#
_cell.length_a   1.000
_cell.length_b   1.000
_cell.length_c   1.000
_cell.angle_alpha   90.00
_cell.angle_beta   90.00
_cell.angle_gamma   90.00
#
_symmetry.space_group_name_H-M   'P 1'
#
loop_
_entity.id
_entity.type
_entity.pdbx_description
1 polymer ?
#
loop_
_entity_poly.entity_id
_entity_poly.type
_entity_poly.pdbx_seq_one_letter_code
_entity_poly.pdbx_strand_id
1 'polypeptide(L)'
;MSRQQASDGPPSGTPGPRRTATADAGPPPGPPRYALWLAIGLQAVISTGDGLVLIALASLVYHQGSHAWAVAAVFLAVTIPITALAPLAGLLLDRLPARPVLIGAAAVQAVTALVLTQVSGIGPVLALATGFGVGAAVLLPGLGAIVPRLVGPAGRAGQVDQVSRVGLTRANSYLQAATWGGFTAGPLLAAGLTAAGGTGLALAGVAVIYALGAAGLCVLPLAPRPPDGSAGAAPEGFAAQLSAGLRFLRADADAGLLVLVVGVMVVFANMAVVAEVAFAESVLGAGPTGYSVLVAAWTAGMLAGTLAGGRLPDQRLAVTTLAGTVAMGAGIALAGTAAHLWQAAAAYAFGGLANGMEVVATRSFLNHRAPEQVAGRVFAVYSGVLFGGASAGMAAAGGLLTSLNPRAVLFLAGGGGLAAGVAGWLIYARRHRRDRPSGARPASPLPPPPR
;
A
#
# COMPACT_ATOMS: atom_id res chain seq x y z
N MET A 1 17.51 -37.10 -82.51
CA MET A 1 16.19 -36.83 -83.15
C MET A 1 15.37 -36.02 -82.14
N SER A 2 15.07 -34.73 -82.54
CA SER A 2 13.82 -34.02 -82.41
C SER A 2 13.39 -33.70 -80.95
N ARG A 3 12.99 -32.54 -80.59
CA ARG A 3 12.73 -31.19 -81.20
C ARG A 3 12.58 -30.21 -80.06
N GLN A 4 13.08 -29.02 -80.27
CA GLN A 4 12.70 -27.79 -79.57
C GLN A 4 11.19 -27.56 -79.58
N GLN A 5 10.64 -27.05 -78.51
CA GLN A 5 9.54 -26.10 -78.59
C GLN A 5 9.70 -25.05 -77.52
N ALA A 6 9.94 -23.83 -77.98
CA ALA A 6 9.79 -22.61 -77.28
C ALA A 6 8.30 -22.31 -77.12
N SER A 7 7.90 -21.72 -75.95
CA SER A 7 6.63 -21.00 -75.83
C SER A 7 6.85 -19.69 -75.06
N ASP A 8 6.69 -18.63 -75.86
CA ASP A 8 6.61 -17.25 -75.38
C ASP A 8 5.46 -17.08 -74.40
N GLY A 9 5.76 -16.45 -73.22
CA GLY A 9 4.76 -15.93 -72.29
C GLY A 9 4.84 -14.38 -72.28
N PRO A 10 3.71 -13.66 -72.24
CA PRO A 10 3.66 -12.22 -72.38
C PRO A 10 4.10 -11.44 -71.14
N PRO A 11 4.61 -10.23 -71.30
CA PRO A 11 4.98 -9.37 -70.20
C PRO A 11 3.73 -8.66 -69.66
N SER A 12 3.29 -8.97 -68.48
CA SER A 12 2.31 -8.17 -67.75
C SER A 12 2.97 -7.54 -66.51
N GLY A 13 3.64 -6.42 -66.72
CA GLY A 13 4.06 -5.50 -65.67
C GLY A 13 2.88 -4.68 -65.15
N THR A 14 2.23 -5.11 -64.11
CA THR A 14 1.43 -4.21 -63.30
C THR A 14 2.35 -3.52 -62.25
N PRO A 15 2.40 -2.18 -62.19
CA PRO A 15 3.16 -1.49 -61.14
C PRO A 15 2.47 -1.75 -59.83
N GLY A 16 3.12 -2.56 -58.94
CA GLY A 16 2.70 -2.71 -57.58
C GLY A 16 2.59 -1.39 -56.84
N PRO A 17 1.69 -1.28 -55.86
CA PRO A 17 1.52 0.00 -55.12
C PRO A 17 2.85 0.41 -54.52
N ARG A 18 3.29 1.61 -54.86
CA ARG A 18 4.44 2.30 -54.23
C ARG A 18 4.25 2.22 -52.73
N ARG A 19 5.00 1.37 -52.03
CA ARG A 19 5.22 1.49 -50.59
C ARG A 19 5.78 2.89 -50.37
N THR A 20 4.92 3.82 -49.95
CA THR A 20 5.37 5.07 -49.35
C THR A 20 6.29 4.64 -48.19
N ALA A 21 7.57 4.94 -48.35
CA ALA A 21 8.56 4.86 -47.29
C ALA A 21 8.07 5.80 -46.18
N THR A 22 7.28 5.23 -45.24
CA THR A 22 7.14 5.86 -43.93
C THR A 22 8.54 5.83 -43.33
N ALA A 23 9.12 7.02 -43.26
CA ALA A 23 10.42 7.28 -42.69
C ALA A 23 10.62 6.41 -41.44
N ASP A 24 11.78 5.74 -41.41
CA ASP A 24 12.34 5.06 -40.26
C ASP A 24 12.49 6.08 -39.10
N ALA A 25 11.39 6.46 -38.48
CA ALA A 25 11.40 7.14 -37.21
C ALA A 25 11.83 6.08 -36.21
N GLY A 26 13.11 6.08 -35.88
CA GLY A 26 13.65 5.24 -34.83
C GLY A 26 12.74 5.30 -33.58
N PRO A 27 12.75 4.28 -32.71
CA PRO A 27 11.91 4.26 -31.53
C PRO A 27 12.07 5.59 -30.76
N PRO A 28 10.95 6.18 -30.29
CA PRO A 28 11.02 7.44 -29.57
C PRO A 28 11.99 7.30 -28.40
N PRO A 29 12.80 8.34 -28.12
CA PRO A 29 13.77 8.29 -27.03
C PRO A 29 13.05 7.96 -25.73
N GLY A 30 13.59 6.99 -24.97
CA GLY A 30 13.04 6.58 -23.69
C GLY A 30 13.00 7.76 -22.69
N PRO A 31 12.18 7.66 -21.66
CA PRO A 31 12.08 8.74 -20.67
C PRO A 31 13.44 9.04 -20.05
N PRO A 32 13.77 10.34 -19.83
CA PRO A 32 15.06 10.71 -19.28
C PRO A 32 15.23 10.16 -17.85
N ARG A 33 16.43 9.76 -17.47
CA ARG A 33 16.73 9.16 -16.17
C ARG A 33 16.27 9.99 -14.97
N TYR A 34 16.24 11.30 -15.09
CA TYR A 34 15.74 12.19 -14.02
C TYR A 34 14.24 12.04 -13.77
N ALA A 35 13.46 11.56 -14.74
CA ALA A 35 12.02 11.38 -14.59
C ALA A 35 11.66 10.37 -13.49
N LEU A 36 12.44 9.29 -13.36
CA LEU A 36 12.26 8.32 -12.27
C LEU A 36 12.56 8.94 -10.91
N TRP A 37 13.66 9.70 -10.79
CA TRP A 37 14.02 10.36 -9.54
C TRP A 37 13.04 11.46 -9.15
N LEU A 38 12.50 12.18 -10.15
CA LEU A 38 11.43 13.15 -9.93
C LEU A 38 10.16 12.46 -9.42
N ALA A 39 9.78 11.32 -10.00
CA ALA A 39 8.62 10.55 -9.54
C ALA A 39 8.81 10.02 -8.12
N ILE A 40 10.01 9.54 -7.76
CA ILE A 40 10.36 9.09 -6.41
C ILE A 40 10.30 10.27 -5.41
N GLY A 41 10.87 11.41 -5.77
CA GLY A 41 10.79 12.63 -4.95
C GLY A 41 9.35 13.11 -4.76
N LEU A 42 8.56 13.09 -5.82
CA LEU A 42 7.15 13.44 -5.80
C LEU A 42 6.34 12.49 -4.89
N GLN A 43 6.63 11.17 -4.96
CA GLN A 43 6.04 10.19 -4.05
C GLN A 43 6.38 10.53 -2.58
N ALA A 44 7.64 10.86 -2.29
CA ALA A 44 8.03 11.25 -0.92
C ALA A 44 7.27 12.49 -0.44
N VAL A 45 7.15 13.52 -1.28
CA VAL A 45 6.41 14.75 -0.98
C VAL A 45 4.94 14.44 -0.70
N ILE A 46 4.26 13.70 -1.57
CA ILE A 46 2.84 13.35 -1.41
C ILE A 46 2.64 12.50 -0.14
N SER A 47 3.49 11.50 0.07
CA SER A 47 3.39 10.67 1.28
C SER A 47 3.68 11.42 2.58
N THR A 48 4.48 12.50 2.51
CA THR A 48 4.63 13.43 3.65
C THR A 48 3.31 14.16 3.93
N GLY A 49 2.60 14.57 2.88
CA GLY A 49 1.25 15.14 2.99
C GLY A 49 0.25 14.17 3.61
N ASP A 50 0.28 12.89 3.20
CA ASP A 50 -0.58 11.83 3.73
C ASP A 50 -0.35 11.61 5.24
N GLY A 51 0.91 11.61 5.69
CA GLY A 51 1.26 11.50 7.10
C GLY A 51 0.89 12.75 7.90
N LEU A 52 1.11 13.94 7.32
CA LEU A 52 0.80 15.22 7.94
C LEU A 52 -0.71 15.40 8.15
N VAL A 53 -1.53 15.11 7.13
CA VAL A 53 -2.98 15.29 7.20
C VAL A 53 -3.64 14.39 8.24
N LEU A 54 -3.13 13.17 8.43
CA LEU A 54 -3.63 12.24 9.44
C LEU A 54 -3.59 12.89 10.84
N ILE A 55 -2.45 13.47 11.17
CA ILE A 55 -2.27 14.16 12.46
C ILE A 55 -3.10 15.44 12.54
N ALA A 56 -3.07 16.26 11.49
CA ALA A 56 -3.76 17.54 11.47
C ALA A 56 -5.28 17.39 11.61
N LEU A 57 -5.89 16.41 10.90
CA LEU A 57 -7.32 16.11 10.99
C LEU A 57 -7.71 15.57 12.37
N ALA A 58 -6.92 14.62 12.89
CA ALA A 58 -7.18 14.05 14.21
C ALA A 58 -7.14 15.13 15.30
N SER A 59 -6.10 15.97 15.27
CA SER A 59 -5.94 17.08 16.22
C SER A 59 -7.03 18.14 16.06
N LEU A 60 -7.41 18.49 14.81
CA LEU A 60 -8.48 19.46 14.54
C LEU A 60 -9.79 19.04 15.20
N VAL A 61 -10.20 17.80 15.01
CA VAL A 61 -11.48 17.30 15.53
C VAL A 61 -11.42 17.12 17.04
N TYR A 62 -10.30 16.64 17.57
CA TYR A 62 -10.13 16.45 19.00
C TYR A 62 -10.23 17.79 19.78
N HIS A 63 -9.58 18.86 19.28
CA HIS A 63 -9.58 20.18 19.93
C HIS A 63 -10.88 20.97 19.75
N GLN A 64 -11.74 20.61 18.80
CA GLN A 64 -13.06 21.23 18.67
C GLN A 64 -14.09 20.75 19.72
N GLY A 65 -13.63 20.09 20.78
CA GLY A 65 -14.51 19.55 21.83
C GLY A 65 -15.29 18.33 21.41
N SER A 66 -14.90 17.71 20.28
CA SER A 66 -15.53 16.51 19.78
C SER A 66 -15.05 15.30 20.58
N HIS A 67 -15.97 14.38 20.84
CA HIS A 67 -15.67 13.15 21.55
C HIS A 67 -14.77 12.24 20.69
N ALA A 68 -14.11 11.26 21.30
CA ALA A 68 -13.20 10.32 20.61
C ALA A 68 -13.79 9.63 19.37
N TRP A 69 -15.14 9.46 19.31
CA TRP A 69 -15.84 8.93 18.12
C TRP A 69 -15.65 9.82 16.87
N ALA A 70 -15.45 11.13 17.06
CA ALA A 70 -15.29 12.05 15.94
C ALA A 70 -13.94 11.86 15.24
N VAL A 71 -12.91 11.42 15.95
CA VAL A 71 -11.62 11.02 15.35
C VAL A 71 -11.82 9.80 14.46
N ALA A 72 -12.58 8.79 14.94
CA ALA A 72 -12.93 7.64 14.14
C ALA A 72 -13.72 8.04 12.89
N ALA A 73 -14.70 8.94 13.05
CA ALA A 73 -15.52 9.43 11.95
C ALA A 73 -14.69 10.14 10.86
N VAL A 74 -13.71 10.97 11.26
CA VAL A 74 -12.81 11.63 10.32
C VAL A 74 -11.92 10.63 9.58
N PHE A 75 -11.35 9.64 10.27
CA PHE A 75 -10.55 8.61 9.62
C PHE A 75 -11.39 7.76 8.66
N LEU A 76 -12.62 7.42 9.04
CA LEU A 76 -13.56 6.73 8.16
C LEU A 76 -13.94 7.59 6.95
N ALA A 77 -14.16 8.90 7.15
CA ALA A 77 -14.49 9.82 6.07
C ALA A 77 -13.38 9.90 5.01
N VAL A 78 -12.11 9.74 5.40
CA VAL A 78 -10.98 9.62 4.46
C VAL A 78 -10.88 8.21 3.87
N THR A 79 -10.99 7.16 4.68
CA THR A 79 -10.67 5.78 4.29
C THR A 79 -11.78 5.13 3.45
N ILE A 80 -13.06 5.42 3.73
CA ILE A 80 -14.19 4.85 2.98
C ILE A 80 -14.14 5.22 1.49
N PRO A 81 -13.93 6.50 1.09
CA PRO A 81 -13.77 6.85 -0.33
C PRO A 81 -12.59 6.13 -0.99
N ILE A 82 -11.45 6.03 -0.31
CA ILE A 82 -10.27 5.32 -0.82
C ILE A 82 -10.64 3.88 -1.18
N THR A 83 -11.34 3.20 -0.27
CA THR A 83 -11.73 1.80 -0.46
C THR A 83 -12.80 1.63 -1.53
N ALA A 84 -13.86 2.44 -1.46
CA ALA A 84 -15.01 2.33 -2.34
C ALA A 84 -14.72 2.75 -3.78
N LEU A 85 -13.86 3.76 -3.96
CA LEU A 85 -13.52 4.32 -5.28
C LEU A 85 -12.28 3.70 -5.90
N ALA A 86 -11.52 2.84 -5.20
CA ALA A 86 -10.31 2.21 -5.73
C ALA A 86 -10.53 1.52 -7.10
N PRO A 87 -11.62 0.74 -7.33
CA PRO A 87 -11.88 0.15 -8.64
C PRO A 87 -12.17 1.19 -9.73
N LEU A 88 -12.88 2.27 -9.36
CA LEU A 88 -13.20 3.37 -10.28
C LEU A 88 -11.97 4.21 -10.61
N ALA A 89 -11.07 4.41 -9.64
CA ALA A 89 -9.81 5.11 -9.85
C ALA A 89 -8.93 4.38 -10.86
N GLY A 90 -8.84 3.04 -10.79
CA GLY A 90 -8.16 2.22 -11.79
C GLY A 90 -8.75 2.44 -13.19
N LEU A 91 -10.08 2.33 -13.32
CA LEU A 91 -10.78 2.55 -14.59
C LEU A 91 -10.58 3.97 -15.13
N LEU A 92 -10.58 4.98 -14.26
CA LEU A 92 -10.35 6.38 -14.62
C LEU A 92 -8.94 6.57 -15.22
N LEU A 93 -7.92 6.00 -14.57
CA LEU A 93 -6.53 6.04 -15.02
C LEU A 93 -6.28 5.20 -16.28
N ASP A 94 -7.16 4.23 -16.56
CA ASP A 94 -7.11 3.45 -17.80
C ASP A 94 -7.75 4.19 -18.98
N ARG A 95 -8.79 4.98 -18.76
CA ARG A 95 -9.53 5.68 -19.82
C ARG A 95 -9.06 7.10 -20.08
N LEU A 96 -8.55 7.80 -19.07
CA LEU A 96 -8.15 9.19 -19.16
C LEU A 96 -6.62 9.35 -19.12
N PRO A 97 -6.08 10.45 -19.67
CA PRO A 97 -4.67 10.76 -19.53
C PRO A 97 -4.30 10.89 -18.05
N ALA A 98 -3.34 10.09 -17.57
CA ALA A 98 -2.99 10.02 -16.16
C ALA A 98 -2.58 11.37 -15.56
N ARG A 99 -1.85 12.21 -16.32
CA ARG A 99 -1.34 13.51 -15.85
C ARG A 99 -2.45 14.44 -15.35
N PRO A 100 -3.46 14.86 -16.17
CA PRO A 100 -4.50 15.77 -15.68
C PRO A 100 -5.35 15.17 -14.55
N VAL A 101 -5.55 13.85 -14.55
CA VAL A 101 -6.29 13.15 -13.49
C VAL A 101 -5.55 13.25 -12.15
N LEU A 102 -4.24 12.99 -12.14
CA LEU A 102 -3.43 13.07 -10.93
C LEU A 102 -3.23 14.52 -10.45
N ILE A 103 -3.04 15.47 -11.37
CA ILE A 103 -2.98 16.90 -11.02
C ILE A 103 -4.31 17.33 -10.39
N GLY A 104 -5.45 16.95 -10.98
CA GLY A 104 -6.77 17.24 -10.43
C GLY A 104 -6.97 16.64 -9.03
N ALA A 105 -6.55 15.40 -8.82
CA ALA A 105 -6.62 14.75 -7.52
C ALA A 105 -5.76 15.46 -6.46
N ALA A 106 -4.52 15.82 -6.78
CA ALA A 106 -3.64 16.59 -5.89
C ALA A 106 -4.20 17.99 -5.62
N ALA A 107 -4.76 18.67 -6.63
CA ALA A 107 -5.40 19.98 -6.47
C ALA A 107 -6.62 19.90 -5.54
N VAL A 108 -7.46 18.88 -5.68
CA VAL A 108 -8.60 18.65 -4.75
C VAL A 108 -8.11 18.52 -3.33
N GLN A 109 -7.04 17.73 -3.08
CA GLN A 109 -6.49 17.57 -1.75
C GLN A 109 -5.90 18.89 -1.20
N ALA A 110 -5.19 19.66 -2.03
CA ALA A 110 -4.63 20.94 -1.65
C ALA A 110 -5.74 21.96 -1.27
N VAL A 111 -6.77 22.08 -2.11
CA VAL A 111 -7.91 22.99 -1.87
C VAL A 111 -8.69 22.55 -0.64
N THR A 112 -8.96 21.26 -0.50
CA THR A 112 -9.66 20.70 0.67
C THR A 112 -8.91 21.00 1.97
N ALA A 113 -7.58 20.80 1.99
CA ALA A 113 -6.75 21.11 3.13
C ALA A 113 -6.75 22.62 3.46
N LEU A 114 -6.71 23.47 2.45
CA LEU A 114 -6.78 24.92 2.63
C LEU A 114 -8.14 25.37 3.19
N VAL A 115 -9.23 24.84 2.69
CA VAL A 115 -10.59 25.14 3.18
C VAL A 115 -10.76 24.66 4.63
N LEU A 116 -10.17 23.51 5.00
CA LEU A 116 -10.19 23.00 6.38
C LEU A 116 -9.57 23.97 7.39
N THR A 117 -8.67 24.87 6.98
CA THR A 117 -8.11 25.89 7.88
C THR A 117 -9.14 26.94 8.33
N GLN A 118 -10.24 27.10 7.60
CA GLN A 118 -11.26 28.13 7.79
C GLN A 118 -12.57 27.59 8.37
N VAL A 119 -12.68 26.26 8.49
CA VAL A 119 -13.95 25.62 8.83
C VAL A 119 -13.92 25.09 10.26
N SER A 120 -15.04 25.29 10.95
CA SER A 120 -15.30 24.76 12.28
C SER A 120 -16.56 23.88 12.29
N GLY A 121 -16.60 22.93 13.22
CA GLY A 121 -17.71 21.98 13.36
C GLY A 121 -17.51 20.67 12.61
N ILE A 122 -18.02 19.59 13.21
CA ILE A 122 -17.76 18.23 12.77
C ILE A 122 -18.32 17.92 11.35
N GLY A 123 -19.53 18.40 11.03
CA GLY A 123 -20.19 18.11 9.75
C GLY A 123 -19.37 18.58 8.55
N PRO A 124 -19.03 19.88 8.45
CA PRO A 124 -18.19 20.39 7.36
C PRO A 124 -16.80 19.75 7.31
N VAL A 125 -16.19 19.45 8.47
CA VAL A 125 -14.89 18.75 8.51
C VAL A 125 -15.00 17.35 7.94
N LEU A 126 -16.05 16.58 8.26
CA LEU A 126 -16.28 15.26 7.69
C LEU A 126 -16.51 15.31 6.17
N ALA A 127 -17.28 16.29 5.69
CA ALA A 127 -17.50 16.47 4.25
C ALA A 127 -16.18 16.76 3.50
N LEU A 128 -15.35 17.64 4.03
CA LEU A 128 -14.04 17.95 3.46
C LEU A 128 -13.07 16.77 3.57
N ALA A 129 -13.04 16.05 4.70
CA ALA A 129 -12.24 14.83 4.85
C ALA A 129 -12.64 13.76 3.83
N THR A 130 -13.95 13.63 3.53
CA THR A 130 -14.44 12.75 2.45
C THR A 130 -13.91 13.20 1.08
N GLY A 131 -13.95 14.51 0.77
CA GLY A 131 -13.38 15.07 -0.45
C GLY A 131 -11.87 14.81 -0.56
N PHE A 132 -11.14 14.92 0.55
CA PHE A 132 -9.74 14.56 0.63
C PHE A 132 -9.51 13.07 0.29
N GLY A 133 -10.31 12.17 0.87
CA GLY A 133 -10.29 10.74 0.59
C GLY A 133 -10.58 10.39 -0.88
N VAL A 134 -11.47 11.14 -1.55
CA VAL A 134 -11.73 10.98 -3.00
C VAL A 134 -10.48 11.29 -3.81
N GLY A 135 -9.76 12.37 -3.50
CA GLY A 135 -8.47 12.69 -4.13
C GLY A 135 -7.42 11.60 -3.90
N ALA A 136 -7.32 11.10 -2.66
CA ALA A 136 -6.39 10.04 -2.28
C ALA A 136 -6.70 8.72 -2.99
N ALA A 137 -7.98 8.37 -3.21
CA ALA A 137 -8.39 7.17 -3.95
C ALA A 137 -7.79 7.10 -5.36
N VAL A 138 -7.57 8.25 -6.00
CA VAL A 138 -6.99 8.36 -7.35
C VAL A 138 -5.47 8.48 -7.29
N LEU A 139 -4.95 9.28 -6.37
CA LEU A 139 -3.52 9.61 -6.30
C LEU A 139 -2.66 8.43 -5.86
N LEU A 140 -3.11 7.66 -4.86
CA LEU A 140 -2.43 6.50 -4.31
C LEU A 140 -2.08 5.42 -5.38
N PRO A 141 -3.04 4.87 -6.15
CA PRO A 141 -2.72 3.90 -7.20
C PRO A 141 -2.06 4.55 -8.42
N GLY A 142 -2.34 5.83 -8.67
CA GLY A 142 -1.91 6.52 -9.89
C GLY A 142 -0.41 6.71 -9.98
N LEU A 143 0.24 7.08 -8.89
CA LEU A 143 1.71 7.20 -8.85
C LEU A 143 2.41 5.86 -9.07
N GLY A 144 1.88 4.77 -8.48
CA GLY A 144 2.39 3.42 -8.73
C GLY A 144 2.27 2.98 -10.19
N ALA A 145 1.18 3.35 -10.86
CA ALA A 145 0.94 3.02 -12.27
C ALA A 145 1.86 3.77 -13.25
N ILE A 146 2.49 4.87 -12.84
CA ILE A 146 3.42 5.64 -13.68
C ILE A 146 4.81 5.00 -13.72
N VAL A 147 5.26 4.36 -12.65
CA VAL A 147 6.64 3.84 -12.50
C VAL A 147 7.07 2.91 -13.63
N PRO A 148 6.27 1.92 -14.06
CA PRO A 148 6.67 1.06 -15.18
C PRO A 148 6.91 1.83 -16.49
N ARG A 149 6.20 2.95 -16.68
CA ARG A 149 6.35 3.82 -17.86
C ARG A 149 7.64 4.64 -17.84
N LEU A 150 8.23 4.85 -16.65
CA LEU A 150 9.46 5.63 -16.46
C LEU A 150 10.72 4.74 -16.47
N VAL A 151 10.60 3.44 -16.33
CA VAL A 151 11.75 2.51 -16.32
C VAL A 151 12.18 2.09 -17.75
N GLY A 152 11.38 2.37 -18.76
CA GLY A 152 11.69 2.10 -20.17
C GLY A 152 10.61 1.29 -20.87
N PRO A 153 10.60 1.23 -22.22
CA PRO A 153 9.67 0.43 -22.96
C PRO A 153 9.88 -1.04 -22.60
N ALA A 154 8.83 -1.70 -22.14
CA ALA A 154 8.79 -3.16 -22.15
C ALA A 154 9.16 -3.61 -23.57
N GLY A 155 10.26 -4.36 -23.70
CA GLY A 155 10.69 -4.90 -24.98
C GLY A 155 9.51 -5.55 -25.70
N ARG A 156 9.52 -5.48 -27.04
CA ARG A 156 8.50 -6.04 -27.94
C ARG A 156 7.88 -7.30 -27.36
N ALA A 157 6.54 -7.38 -27.44
CA ALA A 157 5.72 -8.47 -26.92
C ALA A 157 6.46 -9.82 -26.86
N GLY A 158 6.76 -10.31 -25.66
CA GLY A 158 7.29 -11.64 -25.41
C GLY A 158 8.64 -11.78 -24.73
N GLN A 159 9.50 -10.75 -24.70
CA GLN A 159 10.79 -10.82 -24.00
C GLN A 159 10.91 -9.67 -22.99
N VAL A 160 10.46 -9.91 -21.76
CA VAL A 160 10.83 -9.08 -20.63
C VAL A 160 12.29 -9.42 -20.31
N ASP A 161 13.19 -8.57 -20.80
CA ASP A 161 14.62 -8.73 -20.56
C ASP A 161 14.88 -8.69 -19.03
N GLN A 162 15.74 -9.59 -18.53
CA GLN A 162 16.07 -9.66 -17.09
C GLN A 162 16.58 -8.32 -16.56
N VAL A 163 17.22 -7.51 -17.41
CA VAL A 163 17.71 -6.17 -17.07
C VAL A 163 16.53 -5.22 -16.75
N SER A 164 15.43 -5.31 -17.48
CA SER A 164 14.22 -4.51 -17.23
C SER A 164 13.50 -4.91 -15.94
N ARG A 165 13.50 -6.20 -15.58
CA ARG A 165 12.93 -6.70 -14.31
C ARG A 165 13.71 -6.18 -13.11
N VAL A 166 15.04 -6.23 -13.14
CA VAL A 166 15.90 -5.71 -12.06
C VAL A 166 15.73 -4.20 -11.91
N GLY A 167 15.61 -3.47 -13.02
CA GLY A 167 15.35 -2.03 -13.02
C GLY A 167 14.00 -1.68 -12.38
N LEU A 168 12.94 -2.41 -12.73
CA LEU A 168 11.60 -2.21 -12.17
C LEU A 168 11.55 -2.56 -10.67
N THR A 169 12.19 -3.64 -10.25
CA THR A 169 12.27 -4.03 -8.84
C THR A 169 12.97 -2.96 -8.01
N ARG A 170 14.10 -2.42 -8.50
CA ARG A 170 14.81 -1.31 -7.84
C ARG A 170 13.99 -0.03 -7.79
N ALA A 171 13.32 0.33 -8.88
CA ALA A 171 12.44 1.49 -8.93
C ALA A 171 11.29 1.38 -7.92
N ASN A 172 10.66 0.21 -7.82
CA ASN A 172 9.63 -0.06 -6.83
C ASN A 172 10.16 0.00 -5.40
N SER A 173 11.39 -0.49 -5.14
CA SER A 173 12.01 -0.40 -3.83
C SER A 173 12.27 1.05 -3.41
N TYR A 174 12.77 1.89 -4.32
CA TYR A 174 12.95 3.32 -4.05
C TYR A 174 11.63 4.04 -3.83
N LEU A 175 10.59 3.69 -4.61
CA LEU A 175 9.25 4.25 -4.43
C LEU A 175 8.66 3.90 -3.06
N GLN A 176 8.82 2.63 -2.63
CA GLN A 176 8.38 2.20 -1.30
C GLN A 176 9.16 2.90 -0.18
N ALA A 177 10.49 3.06 -0.34
CA ALA A 177 11.30 3.81 0.60
C ALA A 177 10.87 5.29 0.68
N ALA A 178 10.56 5.91 -0.46
CA ALA A 178 10.02 7.27 -0.53
C ALA A 178 8.64 7.38 0.16
N THR A 179 7.77 6.39 -0.04
CA THR A 179 6.45 6.32 0.60
C THR A 179 6.59 6.27 2.12
N TRP A 180 7.34 5.32 2.65
CA TRP A 180 7.48 5.17 4.10
C TRP A 180 8.33 6.28 4.74
N GLY A 181 9.36 6.75 4.03
CA GLY A 181 10.14 7.91 4.47
C GLY A 181 9.29 9.17 4.57
N GLY A 182 8.45 9.45 3.57
CA GLY A 182 7.49 10.54 3.58
C GLY A 182 6.46 10.39 4.70
N PHE A 183 5.87 9.21 4.82
CA PHE A 183 4.90 8.91 5.88
C PHE A 183 5.49 9.05 7.29
N THR A 184 6.80 8.83 7.47
CA THR A 184 7.51 9.07 8.73
C THR A 184 7.79 10.57 8.94
N ALA A 185 8.14 11.30 7.90
CA ALA A 185 8.41 12.73 7.96
C ALA A 185 7.14 13.56 8.24
N GLY A 186 5.99 13.13 7.72
CA GLY A 186 4.71 13.83 7.86
C GLY A 186 4.32 14.14 9.31
N PRO A 187 4.23 13.14 10.21
CA PRO A 187 3.95 13.35 11.62
C PRO A 187 4.94 14.27 12.32
N LEU A 188 6.24 14.15 12.01
CA LEU A 188 7.27 15.04 12.58
C LEU A 188 7.08 16.49 12.14
N LEU A 189 6.75 16.68 10.85
CA LEU A 189 6.41 17.99 10.32
C LEU A 189 5.11 18.52 10.94
N ALA A 190 4.11 17.66 11.15
CA ALA A 190 2.87 18.01 11.85
C ALA A 190 3.16 18.52 13.26
N ALA A 191 4.01 17.82 14.02
CA ALA A 191 4.42 18.23 15.36
C ALA A 191 5.05 19.64 15.36
N GLY A 192 6.00 19.88 14.45
CA GLY A 192 6.67 21.17 14.32
C GLY A 192 5.72 22.29 13.93
N LEU A 193 4.87 22.10 12.92
CA LEU A 193 3.92 23.10 12.46
C LEU A 193 2.83 23.38 13.50
N THR A 194 2.33 22.34 14.17
CA THR A 194 1.32 22.51 15.24
C THR A 194 1.91 23.24 16.44
N ALA A 195 3.15 22.97 16.82
CA ALA A 195 3.84 23.69 17.89
C ALA A 195 4.10 25.16 17.54
N ALA A 196 4.38 25.47 16.26
CA ALA A 196 4.69 26.82 15.79
C ALA A 196 3.45 27.72 15.59
N GLY A 197 2.33 27.17 15.15
CA GLY A 197 1.14 27.95 14.78
C GLY A 197 -0.18 27.20 14.85
N GLY A 198 -0.24 26.10 15.60
CA GLY A 198 -1.45 25.31 15.80
C GLY A 198 -1.84 24.47 14.59
N THR A 199 -3.00 23.85 14.71
CA THR A 199 -3.54 22.92 13.69
C THR A 199 -3.79 23.61 12.34
N GLY A 200 -4.13 24.91 12.34
CA GLY A 200 -4.30 25.69 11.11
C GLY A 200 -3.03 25.76 10.28
N LEU A 201 -1.86 25.97 10.90
CA LEU A 201 -0.58 25.99 10.20
C LEU A 201 -0.22 24.60 9.67
N ALA A 202 -0.53 23.53 10.41
CA ALA A 202 -0.33 22.17 9.93
C ALA A 202 -1.19 21.86 8.68
N LEU A 203 -2.46 22.24 8.66
CA LEU A 203 -3.36 22.10 7.51
C LEU A 203 -2.90 22.96 6.31
N ALA A 204 -2.42 24.18 6.54
CA ALA A 204 -1.81 25.00 5.49
C ALA A 204 -0.56 24.30 4.91
N GLY A 205 0.25 23.64 5.75
CA GLY A 205 1.38 22.80 5.33
C GLY A 205 0.94 21.64 4.43
N VAL A 206 -0.16 20.97 4.77
CA VAL A 206 -0.78 19.94 3.91
C VAL A 206 -1.12 20.52 2.54
N ALA A 207 -1.80 21.68 2.50
CA ALA A 207 -2.19 22.34 1.26
C ALA A 207 -0.97 22.66 0.38
N VAL A 208 0.10 23.19 0.97
CA VAL A 208 1.36 23.50 0.26
C VAL A 208 1.98 22.23 -0.31
N ILE A 209 2.04 21.14 0.46
CA ILE A 209 2.63 19.86 0.02
C ILE A 209 1.88 19.31 -1.20
N TYR A 210 0.54 19.30 -1.18
CA TYR A 210 -0.23 18.82 -2.32
C TYR A 210 -0.19 19.78 -3.51
N ALA A 211 -0.08 21.09 -3.29
CA ALA A 211 0.16 22.07 -4.36
C ALA A 211 1.53 21.84 -5.02
N LEU A 212 2.58 21.58 -4.24
CA LEU A 212 3.90 21.17 -4.75
C LEU A 212 3.82 19.83 -5.49
N GLY A 213 3.01 18.88 -4.98
CA GLY A 213 2.69 17.63 -5.64
C GLY A 213 2.07 17.85 -7.02
N ALA A 214 1.04 18.68 -7.12
CA ALA A 214 0.39 19.03 -8.38
C ALA A 214 1.37 19.72 -9.35
N ALA A 215 2.16 20.67 -8.87
CA ALA A 215 3.18 21.35 -9.68
C ALA A 215 4.25 20.37 -10.19
N GLY A 216 4.72 19.45 -9.35
CA GLY A 216 5.67 18.41 -9.74
C GLY A 216 5.11 17.45 -10.81
N LEU A 217 3.81 17.12 -10.73
CA LEU A 217 3.13 16.33 -11.76
C LEU A 217 3.03 17.06 -13.11
N CYS A 218 2.95 18.39 -13.11
CA CYS A 218 2.98 19.19 -14.35
C CYS A 218 4.32 19.06 -15.08
N VAL A 219 5.42 18.97 -14.32
CA VAL A 219 6.79 18.91 -14.87
C VAL A 219 7.22 17.49 -15.21
N LEU A 220 6.60 16.46 -14.62
CA LEU A 220 6.96 15.06 -14.81
C LEU A 220 6.79 14.67 -16.30
N PRO A 221 7.85 14.22 -17.01
CA PRO A 221 7.77 13.85 -18.42
C PRO A 221 7.10 12.46 -18.56
N LEU A 222 5.77 12.46 -18.69
CA LEU A 222 5.00 11.25 -18.97
C LEU A 222 4.83 11.12 -20.48
N ALA A 223 5.33 10.01 -21.03
CA ALA A 223 5.04 9.67 -22.43
C ALA A 223 3.54 9.45 -22.62
N PRO A 224 2.96 9.90 -23.75
CA PRO A 224 1.59 9.58 -24.12
C PRO A 224 1.42 8.05 -24.11
N ARG A 225 0.27 7.58 -23.61
CA ARG A 225 -0.07 6.15 -23.71
C ARG A 225 -0.19 5.79 -25.19
N PRO A 226 0.49 4.72 -25.67
CA PRO A 226 0.20 4.22 -27.01
C PRO A 226 -1.30 3.90 -27.10
N PRO A 227 -1.96 4.18 -28.23
CA PRO A 227 -3.32 3.72 -28.44
C PRO A 227 -3.31 2.20 -28.38
N ASP A 228 -3.81 1.66 -27.28
CA ASP A 228 -3.81 0.21 -27.05
C ASP A 228 -4.74 -0.49 -28.05
N GLY A 229 -4.15 -1.19 -29.01
CA GLY A 229 -4.80 -2.28 -29.73
C GLY A 229 -4.99 -3.55 -28.87
N SER A 230 -4.67 -3.49 -27.57
CA SER A 230 -4.78 -4.61 -26.64
C SER A 230 -5.82 -4.36 -25.53
N ALA A 231 -6.95 -3.73 -25.87
CA ALA A 231 -8.16 -3.91 -25.07
C ALA A 231 -8.66 -5.36 -25.24
N GLY A 232 -7.76 -6.31 -25.01
CA GLY A 232 -8.04 -7.73 -25.01
C GLY A 232 -8.65 -8.13 -23.68
N ALA A 233 -9.88 -8.63 -23.74
CA ALA A 233 -10.79 -9.11 -22.73
C ALA A 233 -11.51 -7.96 -21.99
N ALA A 234 -12.84 -7.95 -22.14
CA ALA A 234 -13.73 -7.18 -21.29
C ALA A 234 -13.32 -7.41 -19.81
N PRO A 235 -13.18 -6.36 -18.99
CA PRO A 235 -12.81 -6.55 -17.62
C PRO A 235 -13.82 -7.49 -16.99
N GLU A 236 -13.37 -8.69 -16.59
CA GLU A 236 -14.18 -9.57 -15.76
C GLU A 236 -14.75 -8.73 -14.63
N GLY A 237 -16.06 -8.78 -14.42
CA GLY A 237 -16.70 -7.92 -13.41
C GLY A 237 -15.99 -8.06 -12.07
N PHE A 238 -15.88 -6.97 -11.32
CA PHE A 238 -15.23 -6.91 -10.01
C PHE A 238 -15.59 -8.11 -9.11
N ALA A 239 -16.86 -8.52 -9.12
CA ALA A 239 -17.34 -9.70 -8.39
C ALA A 239 -16.68 -11.01 -8.85
N ALA A 240 -16.43 -11.17 -10.14
CA ALA A 240 -15.77 -12.35 -10.70
C ALA A 240 -14.29 -12.41 -10.30
N GLN A 241 -13.61 -11.26 -10.33
CA GLN A 241 -12.22 -11.16 -9.89
C GLN A 241 -12.10 -11.49 -8.38
N LEU A 242 -12.98 -10.92 -7.56
CA LEU A 242 -13.03 -11.16 -6.11
C LEU A 242 -13.30 -12.65 -5.81
N SER A 243 -14.26 -13.26 -6.52
CA SER A 243 -14.60 -14.67 -6.33
C SER A 243 -13.47 -15.62 -6.70
N ALA A 244 -12.68 -15.31 -7.73
CA ALA A 244 -11.53 -16.11 -8.13
C ALA A 244 -10.39 -16.02 -7.11
N GLY A 245 -10.08 -14.83 -6.60
CA GLY A 245 -9.10 -14.65 -5.52
C GLY A 245 -9.52 -15.38 -4.24
N LEU A 246 -10.81 -15.30 -3.87
CA LEU A 246 -11.34 -15.98 -2.68
C LEU A 246 -11.32 -17.51 -2.84
N ARG A 247 -11.59 -18.03 -4.04
CA ARG A 247 -11.46 -19.48 -4.33
C ARG A 247 -10.02 -19.95 -4.14
N PHE A 248 -9.04 -19.19 -4.62
CA PHE A 248 -7.63 -19.52 -4.41
C PHE A 248 -7.28 -19.55 -2.93
N LEU A 249 -7.65 -18.52 -2.15
CA LEU A 249 -7.38 -18.47 -0.71
C LEU A 249 -8.08 -19.59 0.10
N ARG A 250 -9.21 -20.10 -0.40
CA ARG A 250 -9.88 -21.28 0.20
C ARG A 250 -9.19 -22.58 -0.20
N ALA A 251 -8.61 -22.66 -1.39
CA ALA A 251 -7.90 -23.84 -1.86
C ALA A 251 -6.49 -23.96 -1.25
N ASP A 252 -5.76 -22.84 -1.11
CA ASP A 252 -4.47 -22.81 -0.39
C ASP A 252 -4.72 -22.45 1.09
N ALA A 253 -4.72 -23.47 1.93
CA ALA A 253 -5.07 -23.34 3.34
C ALA A 253 -4.08 -22.46 4.14
N ASP A 254 -2.81 -22.36 3.71
CA ASP A 254 -1.81 -21.52 4.35
C ASP A 254 -1.99 -20.06 3.92
N ALA A 255 -2.16 -19.79 2.63
CA ALA A 255 -2.44 -18.45 2.14
C ALA A 255 -3.72 -17.87 2.75
N GLY A 256 -4.78 -18.69 2.80
CA GLY A 256 -6.04 -18.31 3.45
C GLY A 256 -5.89 -18.01 4.93
N LEU A 257 -5.13 -18.84 5.67
CA LEU A 257 -4.85 -18.62 7.08
C LEU A 257 -4.09 -17.31 7.32
N LEU A 258 -3.03 -17.05 6.55
CA LEU A 258 -2.24 -15.84 6.73
C LEU A 258 -3.06 -14.58 6.41
N VAL A 259 -3.83 -14.57 5.32
CA VAL A 259 -4.71 -13.44 4.98
C VAL A 259 -5.77 -13.21 6.06
N LEU A 260 -6.34 -14.28 6.63
CA LEU A 260 -7.30 -14.16 7.73
C LEU A 260 -6.66 -13.57 8.99
N VAL A 261 -5.49 -14.10 9.42
CA VAL A 261 -4.79 -13.64 10.62
C VAL A 261 -4.39 -12.17 10.48
N VAL A 262 -3.81 -11.79 9.34
CA VAL A 262 -3.46 -10.40 9.03
C VAL A 262 -4.70 -9.52 9.00
N GLY A 263 -5.80 -9.98 8.37
CA GLY A 263 -7.06 -9.26 8.33
C GLY A 263 -7.64 -8.97 9.71
N VAL A 264 -7.63 -9.96 10.60
CA VAL A 264 -8.06 -9.80 12.00
C VAL A 264 -7.11 -8.83 12.73
N MET A 265 -5.78 -8.96 12.54
CA MET A 265 -4.80 -8.04 13.14
C MET A 265 -5.05 -6.61 12.68
N VAL A 266 -5.35 -6.37 11.40
CA VAL A 266 -5.63 -5.04 10.86
C VAL A 266 -6.84 -4.39 11.52
N VAL A 267 -7.90 -5.15 11.84
CA VAL A 267 -9.04 -4.63 12.62
C VAL A 267 -8.54 -4.09 13.97
N PHE A 268 -7.80 -4.89 14.71
CA PHE A 268 -7.29 -4.50 16.03
C PHE A 268 -6.26 -3.38 15.95
N ALA A 269 -5.36 -3.40 14.98
CA ALA A 269 -4.38 -2.32 14.78
C ALA A 269 -5.05 -0.97 14.51
N ASN A 270 -6.12 -0.95 13.70
CA ASN A 270 -6.83 0.29 13.39
C ASN A 270 -7.75 0.76 14.53
N MET A 271 -8.14 -0.14 15.46
CA MET A 271 -8.70 0.29 16.75
C MET A 271 -7.66 1.09 17.55
N ALA A 272 -6.41 0.64 17.57
CA ALA A 272 -5.33 1.34 18.26
C ALA A 272 -5.08 2.72 17.64
N VAL A 273 -5.09 2.87 16.30
CA VAL A 273 -4.89 4.15 15.61
C VAL A 273 -5.84 5.24 16.10
N VAL A 274 -7.12 4.92 16.30
CA VAL A 274 -8.10 5.88 16.82
C VAL A 274 -7.88 6.16 18.31
N ALA A 275 -7.61 5.12 19.10
CA ALA A 275 -7.39 5.25 20.53
C ALA A 275 -6.11 6.01 20.88
N GLU A 276 -5.09 5.94 20.02
CA GLU A 276 -3.78 6.55 20.17
C GLU A 276 -3.85 8.07 20.33
N VAL A 277 -4.75 8.73 19.61
CA VAL A 277 -4.97 10.18 19.71
C VAL A 277 -5.40 10.54 21.13
N ALA A 278 -6.47 9.92 21.61
CA ALA A 278 -6.97 10.15 22.97
C ALA A 278 -5.98 9.67 24.04
N PHE A 279 -5.22 8.61 23.79
CA PHE A 279 -4.19 8.12 24.69
C PHE A 279 -3.03 9.10 24.85
N ALA A 280 -2.52 9.66 23.76
CA ALA A 280 -1.46 10.65 23.78
C ALA A 280 -1.88 11.93 24.53
N GLU A 281 -3.12 12.38 24.31
CA GLU A 281 -3.64 13.63 24.87
C GLU A 281 -4.10 13.49 26.31
N SER A 282 -5.00 12.54 26.61
CA SER A 282 -5.68 12.45 27.90
C SER A 282 -4.95 11.55 28.92
N VAL A 283 -4.17 10.56 28.47
CA VAL A 283 -3.50 9.59 29.35
C VAL A 283 -2.04 9.95 29.57
N LEU A 284 -1.31 10.33 28.50
CA LEU A 284 0.09 10.72 28.59
C LEU A 284 0.28 12.21 28.82
N GLY A 285 -0.76 13.02 28.61
CA GLY A 285 -0.68 14.48 28.73
C GLY A 285 0.30 15.13 27.74
N ALA A 286 0.61 14.43 26.64
CA ALA A 286 1.65 14.86 25.70
C ALA A 286 1.10 15.67 24.51
N GLY A 287 -0.21 15.89 24.45
CA GLY A 287 -0.88 16.68 23.43
C GLY A 287 -0.68 16.18 21.99
N PRO A 288 -0.97 17.04 20.99
CA PRO A 288 -0.82 16.68 19.57
C PRO A 288 0.61 16.31 19.19
N THR A 289 1.61 16.90 19.83
CA THR A 289 3.03 16.56 19.64
C THR A 289 3.31 15.13 20.07
N GLY A 290 2.73 14.70 21.20
CA GLY A 290 2.85 13.31 21.68
C GLY A 290 2.28 12.31 20.67
N TYR A 291 1.08 12.57 20.14
CA TYR A 291 0.49 11.75 19.09
C TYR A 291 1.40 11.66 17.85
N SER A 292 1.93 12.79 17.39
CA SER A 292 2.87 12.84 16.27
C SER A 292 4.12 11.98 16.51
N VAL A 293 4.67 12.00 17.74
CA VAL A 293 5.82 11.17 18.11
C VAL A 293 5.50 9.69 18.06
N LEU A 294 4.32 9.26 18.53
CA LEU A 294 3.90 7.86 18.48
C LEU A 294 3.77 7.36 17.05
N VAL A 295 3.08 8.13 16.18
CA VAL A 295 2.94 7.78 14.76
C VAL A 295 4.29 7.76 14.05
N ALA A 296 5.18 8.73 14.32
CA ALA A 296 6.53 8.75 13.76
C ALA A 296 7.36 7.54 14.23
N ALA A 297 7.26 7.16 15.51
CA ALA A 297 7.93 6.00 16.06
C ALA A 297 7.46 4.70 15.37
N TRP A 298 6.14 4.54 15.19
CA TRP A 298 5.57 3.42 14.45
C TRP A 298 6.08 3.34 13.01
N THR A 299 5.99 4.44 12.26
CA THR A 299 6.37 4.47 10.85
C THR A 299 7.87 4.30 10.64
N ALA A 300 8.71 4.84 11.53
CA ALA A 300 10.15 4.62 11.52
C ALA A 300 10.49 3.14 11.80
N GLY A 301 9.83 2.53 12.78
CA GLY A 301 9.92 1.10 13.04
C GLY A 301 9.51 0.28 11.83
N MET A 302 8.38 0.61 11.21
CA MET A 302 7.88 -0.05 10.00
C MET A 302 8.85 0.04 8.81
N LEU A 303 9.50 1.19 8.61
CA LEU A 303 10.55 1.35 7.61
C LEU A 303 11.72 0.40 7.89
N ALA A 304 12.22 0.38 9.13
CA ALA A 304 13.30 -0.52 9.54
C ALA A 304 12.92 -2.00 9.36
N GLY A 305 11.70 -2.37 9.75
CA GLY A 305 11.15 -3.72 9.58
C GLY A 305 10.99 -4.14 8.12
N THR A 306 10.56 -3.23 7.26
CA THR A 306 10.46 -3.47 5.81
C THR A 306 11.83 -3.74 5.19
N LEU A 307 12.86 -2.97 5.58
CA LEU A 307 14.24 -3.17 5.12
C LEU A 307 14.84 -4.50 5.62
N ALA A 308 14.55 -4.88 6.86
CA ALA A 308 14.96 -6.17 7.42
C ALA A 308 14.22 -7.34 6.75
N GLY A 309 12.92 -7.18 6.50
CA GLY A 309 12.05 -8.16 5.85
C GLY A 309 12.50 -8.53 4.44
N GLY A 310 13.10 -7.59 3.69
CA GLY A 310 13.63 -7.84 2.36
C GLY A 310 14.80 -8.83 2.29
N ARG A 311 15.36 -9.24 3.43
CA ARG A 311 16.46 -10.23 3.54
C ARG A 311 16.00 -11.61 4.01
N LEU A 312 14.69 -11.80 4.18
CA LEU A 312 14.15 -13.06 4.69
C LEU A 312 14.21 -14.17 3.64
N PRO A 313 14.64 -15.38 4.02
CA PRO A 313 14.58 -16.53 3.13
C PRO A 313 13.12 -17.01 2.96
N ASP A 314 12.79 -17.51 1.77
CA ASP A 314 11.43 -17.90 1.39
C ASP A 314 10.76 -18.89 2.35
N GLN A 315 11.54 -19.81 2.92
CA GLN A 315 11.05 -20.83 3.86
C GLN A 315 10.54 -20.24 5.18
N ARG A 316 10.90 -18.99 5.50
CA ARG A 316 10.53 -18.33 6.76
C ARG A 316 9.36 -17.35 6.61
N LEU A 317 8.86 -17.09 5.39
CA LEU A 317 7.87 -16.06 5.15
C LEU A 317 6.59 -16.26 5.97
N ALA A 318 6.00 -17.46 5.97
CA ALA A 318 4.79 -17.73 6.75
C ALA A 318 5.02 -17.58 8.27
N VAL A 319 6.15 -18.10 8.76
CA VAL A 319 6.53 -17.99 10.17
C VAL A 319 6.76 -16.54 10.55
N THR A 320 7.42 -15.76 9.68
CA THR A 320 7.66 -14.33 9.94
C THR A 320 6.36 -13.53 9.93
N THR A 321 5.41 -13.83 9.04
CA THR A 321 4.08 -13.20 9.05
C THR A 321 3.41 -13.42 10.41
N LEU A 322 3.34 -14.65 10.89
CA LEU A 322 2.69 -14.98 12.16
C LEU A 322 3.43 -14.40 13.38
N ALA A 323 4.77 -14.48 13.39
CA ALA A 323 5.59 -13.88 14.44
C ALA A 323 5.46 -12.34 14.44
N GLY A 324 5.45 -11.73 13.27
CA GLY A 324 5.22 -10.30 13.11
C GLY A 324 3.87 -9.86 13.65
N THR A 325 2.80 -10.61 13.33
CA THR A 325 1.45 -10.34 13.88
C THR A 325 1.43 -10.42 15.42
N VAL A 326 2.06 -11.45 16.01
CA VAL A 326 2.17 -11.59 17.49
C VAL A 326 2.95 -10.42 18.08
N ALA A 327 4.11 -10.09 17.51
CA ALA A 327 4.98 -9.01 17.99
C ALA A 327 4.33 -7.63 17.85
N MET A 328 3.59 -7.40 16.75
CA MET A 328 2.82 -6.19 16.53
C MET A 328 1.73 -6.01 17.60
N GLY A 329 0.95 -7.07 17.88
CA GLY A 329 -0.05 -7.06 18.95
C GLY A 329 0.58 -6.81 20.32
N ALA A 330 1.72 -7.46 20.62
CA ALA A 330 2.47 -7.23 21.84
C ALA A 330 2.97 -5.77 21.96
N GLY A 331 3.46 -5.17 20.89
CA GLY A 331 3.88 -3.77 20.85
C GLY A 331 2.76 -2.82 21.21
N ILE A 332 1.56 -3.00 20.61
CA ILE A 332 0.38 -2.19 20.91
C ILE A 332 -0.07 -2.36 22.38
N ALA A 333 -0.09 -3.61 22.89
CA ALA A 333 -0.44 -3.88 24.27
C ALA A 333 0.57 -3.24 25.26
N LEU A 334 1.88 -3.35 24.96
CA LEU A 334 2.95 -2.74 25.75
C LEU A 334 2.82 -1.22 25.77
N ALA A 335 2.45 -0.57 24.65
CA ALA A 335 2.18 0.85 24.64
C ALA A 335 1.07 1.25 25.62
N GLY A 336 0.04 0.40 25.77
CA GLY A 336 -1.02 0.59 26.77
C GLY A 336 -0.52 0.60 28.23
N THR A 337 0.62 -0.03 28.56
CA THR A 337 1.21 -0.02 29.90
C THR A 337 2.02 1.26 30.18
N ALA A 338 2.36 2.04 29.15
CA ALA A 338 3.27 3.18 29.27
C ALA A 338 2.75 4.25 30.25
N ALA A 339 3.64 4.75 31.09
CA ALA A 339 3.43 5.91 31.94
C ALA A 339 4.02 7.20 31.33
N HIS A 340 4.95 7.06 30.40
CA HIS A 340 5.66 8.17 29.75
C HIS A 340 5.67 8.01 28.24
N LEU A 341 5.70 9.14 27.53
CA LEU A 341 5.69 9.18 26.05
C LEU A 341 6.80 8.32 25.43
N TRP A 342 8.03 8.36 25.97
CA TRP A 342 9.16 7.60 25.42
C TRP A 342 8.95 6.08 25.51
N GLN A 343 8.27 5.58 26.57
CA GLN A 343 7.94 4.15 26.70
C GLN A 343 6.93 3.73 25.64
N ALA A 344 5.89 4.53 25.46
CA ALA A 344 4.89 4.32 24.42
C ALA A 344 5.54 4.38 23.03
N ALA A 345 6.39 5.37 22.76
CA ALA A 345 7.11 5.50 21.49
C ALA A 345 8.01 4.29 21.20
N ALA A 346 8.74 3.77 22.20
CA ALA A 346 9.56 2.57 22.06
C ALA A 346 8.70 1.33 21.74
N ALA A 347 7.57 1.16 22.41
CA ALA A 347 6.62 0.08 22.15
C ALA A 347 5.99 0.18 20.76
N TYR A 348 5.64 1.38 20.31
CA TYR A 348 5.14 1.65 18.95
C TYR A 348 6.21 1.40 17.88
N ALA A 349 7.47 1.81 18.12
CA ALA A 349 8.58 1.51 17.21
C ALA A 349 8.81 0.00 17.07
N PHE A 350 8.72 -0.76 18.16
CA PHE A 350 8.79 -2.21 18.14
C PHE A 350 7.61 -2.84 17.38
N GLY A 351 6.37 -2.40 17.63
CA GLY A 351 5.19 -2.84 16.90
C GLY A 351 5.28 -2.52 15.41
N GLY A 352 5.76 -1.32 15.07
CA GLY A 352 6.00 -0.88 13.70
C GLY A 352 7.04 -1.74 12.98
N LEU A 353 8.17 -2.05 13.62
CA LEU A 353 9.20 -2.94 13.08
C LEU A 353 8.61 -4.33 12.76
N ALA A 354 7.84 -4.89 13.67
CA ALA A 354 7.15 -6.16 13.49
C ALA A 354 6.16 -6.09 12.30
N ASN A 355 5.40 -5.02 12.18
CA ASN A 355 4.46 -4.78 11.09
C ASN A 355 5.18 -4.66 9.73
N GLY A 356 6.30 -3.93 9.65
CA GLY A 356 7.09 -3.81 8.43
C GLY A 356 7.60 -5.16 7.92
N MET A 357 8.12 -6.00 8.81
CA MET A 357 8.55 -7.36 8.48
C MET A 357 7.37 -8.24 8.05
N GLU A 358 6.23 -8.14 8.76
CA GLU A 358 4.99 -8.88 8.48
C GLU A 358 4.44 -8.57 7.09
N VAL A 359 4.35 -7.28 6.71
CA VAL A 359 3.86 -6.84 5.41
C VAL A 359 4.71 -7.38 4.26
N VAL A 360 6.05 -7.32 4.39
CA VAL A 360 6.96 -7.87 3.38
C VAL A 360 6.82 -9.38 3.29
N ALA A 361 6.81 -10.08 4.43
CA ALA A 361 6.71 -11.52 4.47
C ALA A 361 5.39 -12.02 3.87
N THR A 362 4.26 -11.40 4.22
CA THR A 362 2.93 -11.76 3.70
C THR A 362 2.83 -11.55 2.20
N ARG A 363 3.27 -10.39 1.69
CA ARG A 363 3.24 -10.10 0.26
C ARG A 363 4.15 -11.05 -0.52
N SER A 364 5.36 -11.31 -0.04
CA SER A 364 6.29 -12.25 -0.66
C SER A 364 5.72 -13.67 -0.67
N PHE A 365 5.12 -14.11 0.44
CA PHE A 365 4.47 -15.42 0.53
C PHE A 365 3.34 -15.57 -0.51
N LEU A 366 2.45 -14.58 -0.60
CA LEU A 366 1.35 -14.58 -1.57
C LEU A 366 1.87 -14.57 -3.01
N ASN A 367 2.93 -13.79 -3.31
CA ASN A 367 3.56 -13.76 -4.63
C ASN A 367 4.16 -15.10 -5.04
N HIS A 368 4.78 -15.85 -4.11
CA HIS A 368 5.34 -17.18 -4.41
C HIS A 368 4.28 -18.25 -4.57
N ARG A 369 3.13 -18.12 -3.89
CA ARG A 369 2.06 -19.13 -3.92
C ARG A 369 1.04 -18.91 -5.01
N ALA A 370 0.73 -17.66 -5.34
CA ALA A 370 -0.29 -17.34 -6.33
C ALA A 370 0.25 -17.49 -7.76
N PRO A 371 -0.34 -18.35 -8.61
CA PRO A 371 -0.02 -18.40 -10.04
C PRO A 371 -0.22 -17.04 -10.72
N GLU A 372 0.60 -16.70 -11.72
CA GLU A 372 0.57 -15.38 -12.38
C GLU A 372 -0.84 -14.98 -12.86
N GLN A 373 -1.65 -15.94 -13.31
CA GLN A 373 -2.99 -15.72 -13.84
C GLN A 373 -4.00 -15.26 -12.79
N VAL A 374 -3.78 -15.57 -11.50
CA VAL A 374 -4.68 -15.23 -10.39
C VAL A 374 -4.06 -14.29 -9.36
N ALA A 375 -2.76 -14.00 -9.47
CA ALA A 375 -2.03 -13.18 -8.50
C ALA A 375 -2.70 -11.82 -8.26
N GLY A 376 -3.07 -11.10 -9.32
CA GLY A 376 -3.79 -9.83 -9.21
C GLY A 376 -5.12 -9.94 -8.46
N ARG A 377 -5.86 -11.04 -8.65
CA ARG A 377 -7.14 -11.32 -7.98
C ARG A 377 -6.95 -11.63 -6.50
N VAL A 378 -5.87 -12.36 -6.15
CA VAL A 378 -5.50 -12.64 -4.75
C VAL A 378 -5.13 -11.34 -4.02
N PHE A 379 -4.33 -10.47 -4.65
CA PHE A 379 -3.97 -9.17 -4.09
C PHE A 379 -5.16 -8.21 -3.99
N ALA A 380 -6.15 -8.29 -4.88
CA ALA A 380 -7.39 -7.53 -4.77
C ALA A 380 -8.19 -7.95 -3.52
N VAL A 381 -8.31 -9.28 -3.25
CA VAL A 381 -8.93 -9.79 -2.02
C VAL A 381 -8.15 -9.35 -0.79
N TYR A 382 -6.81 -9.52 -0.81
CA TYR A 382 -5.94 -9.11 0.29
C TYR A 382 -6.09 -7.63 0.61
N SER A 383 -6.06 -6.75 -0.38
CA SER A 383 -6.29 -5.31 -0.19
C SER A 383 -7.68 -5.00 0.35
N GLY A 384 -8.71 -5.69 -0.16
CA GLY A 384 -10.08 -5.57 0.37
C GLY A 384 -10.18 -5.95 1.85
N VAL A 385 -9.47 -7.01 2.28
CA VAL A 385 -9.39 -7.42 3.68
C VAL A 385 -8.68 -6.36 4.53
N LEU A 386 -7.58 -5.76 4.02
CA LEU A 386 -6.85 -4.72 4.74
C LEU A 386 -7.70 -3.45 4.91
N PHE A 387 -8.29 -2.93 3.84
CA PHE A 387 -9.08 -1.69 3.90
C PHE A 387 -10.41 -1.89 4.63
N GLY A 388 -11.08 -3.04 4.40
CA GLY A 388 -12.32 -3.38 5.12
C GLY A 388 -12.06 -3.58 6.61
N GLY A 389 -10.98 -4.28 6.96
CA GLY A 389 -10.53 -4.48 8.33
C GLY A 389 -10.17 -3.17 9.02
N ALA A 390 -9.45 -2.27 8.31
CA ALA A 390 -9.11 -0.94 8.83
C ALA A 390 -10.37 -0.13 9.16
N SER A 391 -11.33 -0.07 8.23
CA SER A 391 -12.60 0.63 8.44
C SER A 391 -13.40 0.05 9.61
N ALA A 392 -13.46 -1.29 9.71
CA ALA A 392 -14.14 -1.97 10.82
C ALA A 392 -13.47 -1.66 12.18
N GLY A 393 -12.14 -1.68 12.23
CA GLY A 393 -11.37 -1.34 13.43
C GLY A 393 -11.59 0.09 13.89
N MET A 394 -11.53 1.05 12.97
CA MET A 394 -11.79 2.48 13.25
C MET A 394 -13.22 2.70 13.78
N ALA A 395 -14.21 2.07 13.14
CA ALA A 395 -15.60 2.16 13.58
C ALA A 395 -15.81 1.55 14.98
N ALA A 396 -15.21 0.38 15.24
CA ALA A 396 -15.27 -0.27 16.54
C ALA A 396 -14.64 0.59 17.64
N ALA A 397 -13.47 1.19 17.37
CA ALA A 397 -12.82 2.10 18.32
C ALA A 397 -13.68 3.32 18.63
N GLY A 398 -14.32 3.90 17.62
CA GLY A 398 -15.25 5.04 17.80
C GLY A 398 -16.36 4.72 18.78
N GLY A 399 -16.95 3.52 18.68
CA GLY A 399 -17.96 3.04 19.62
C GLY A 399 -17.42 2.73 21.02
N LEU A 400 -16.28 2.01 21.08
CA LEU A 400 -15.68 1.61 22.36
C LEU A 400 -15.19 2.80 23.20
N LEU A 401 -14.63 3.82 22.58
CA LEU A 401 -14.15 5.02 23.26
C LEU A 401 -15.25 5.90 23.87
N THR A 402 -16.53 5.60 23.60
CA THR A 402 -17.65 6.23 24.33
C THR A 402 -17.82 5.68 25.75
N SER A 403 -17.38 4.46 26.00
CA SER A 403 -17.60 3.74 27.27
C SER A 403 -16.30 3.27 27.94
N LEU A 404 -15.23 3.09 27.17
CA LEU A 404 -13.93 2.63 27.66
C LEU A 404 -12.89 3.75 27.60
N ASN A 405 -11.95 3.73 28.54
CA ASN A 405 -10.81 4.63 28.48
C ASN A 405 -9.84 4.22 27.33
N PRO A 406 -9.04 5.16 26.79
CA PRO A 406 -8.14 4.89 25.68
C PRO A 406 -7.14 3.76 25.96
N ARG A 407 -6.66 3.64 27.19
CA ARG A 407 -5.73 2.57 27.62
C ARG A 407 -6.37 1.18 27.51
N ALA A 408 -7.65 1.04 27.90
CA ALA A 408 -8.37 -0.22 27.79
C ALA A 408 -8.58 -0.61 26.32
N VAL A 409 -8.85 0.36 25.45
CA VAL A 409 -8.98 0.11 24.00
C VAL A 409 -7.64 -0.36 23.41
N LEU A 410 -6.50 0.22 23.84
CA LEU A 410 -5.17 -0.25 23.42
C LEU A 410 -4.88 -1.67 23.90
N PHE A 411 -5.25 -2.04 25.12
CA PHE A 411 -5.11 -3.41 25.60
C PHE A 411 -6.00 -4.38 24.82
N LEU A 412 -7.23 -4.00 24.49
CA LEU A 412 -8.12 -4.80 23.67
C LEU A 412 -7.56 -4.99 22.26
N ALA A 413 -7.03 -3.88 21.66
CA ALA A 413 -6.43 -3.90 20.35
C ALA A 413 -5.16 -4.78 20.32
N GLY A 414 -4.23 -4.54 21.21
CA GLY A 414 -2.98 -5.32 21.29
C GLY A 414 -3.22 -6.78 21.68
N GLY A 415 -4.07 -7.03 22.69
CA GLY A 415 -4.43 -8.38 23.13
C GLY A 415 -5.18 -9.18 22.09
N GLY A 416 -6.13 -8.57 21.39
CA GLY A 416 -6.87 -9.22 20.30
C GLY A 416 -5.98 -9.57 19.12
N GLY A 417 -5.08 -8.64 18.70
CA GLY A 417 -4.08 -8.90 17.67
C GLY A 417 -3.10 -10.00 18.04
N LEU A 418 -2.60 -9.99 19.28
CA LEU A 418 -1.73 -11.04 19.82
C LEU A 418 -2.43 -12.40 19.82
N ALA A 419 -3.69 -12.44 20.28
CA ALA A 419 -4.48 -13.68 20.30
C ALA A 419 -4.70 -14.24 18.89
N ALA A 420 -5.00 -13.36 17.90
CA ALA A 420 -5.15 -13.75 16.50
C ALA A 420 -3.85 -14.35 15.94
N GLY A 421 -2.70 -13.71 16.20
CA GLY A 421 -1.39 -14.18 15.78
C GLY A 421 -1.03 -15.52 16.41
N VAL A 422 -1.23 -15.69 17.72
CA VAL A 422 -0.98 -16.95 18.44
C VAL A 422 -1.91 -18.06 17.94
N ALA A 423 -3.20 -17.79 17.75
CA ALA A 423 -4.13 -18.75 17.19
C ALA A 423 -3.71 -19.20 15.79
N GLY A 424 -3.35 -18.24 14.91
CA GLY A 424 -2.81 -18.52 13.59
C GLY A 424 -1.56 -19.38 13.63
N TRP A 425 -0.62 -19.06 14.54
CA TRP A 425 0.60 -19.83 14.75
C TRP A 425 0.30 -21.28 15.14
N LEU A 426 -0.59 -21.47 16.11
CA LEU A 426 -0.96 -22.81 16.57
C LEU A 426 -1.63 -23.64 15.46
N ILE A 427 -2.51 -23.03 14.66
CA ILE A 427 -3.15 -23.69 13.52
C ILE A 427 -2.09 -24.08 12.48
N TYR A 428 -1.19 -23.17 12.11
CA TYR A 428 -0.11 -23.39 11.16
C TYR A 428 0.82 -24.52 11.63
N ALA A 429 1.27 -24.46 12.88
CA ALA A 429 2.15 -25.46 13.48
C ALA A 429 1.51 -26.86 13.53
N ARG A 430 0.20 -26.96 13.86
CA ARG A 430 -0.54 -28.24 13.88
C ARG A 430 -0.63 -28.86 12.49
N ARG A 431 -0.85 -28.06 11.43
CA ARG A 431 -0.89 -28.53 10.04
C ARG A 431 0.46 -29.13 9.63
N HIS A 432 1.55 -28.39 9.83
CA HIS A 432 2.88 -28.81 9.39
C HIS A 432 3.54 -29.87 10.28
N ARG A 433 3.03 -30.11 11.50
CA ARG A 433 3.44 -31.28 12.31
C ARG A 433 2.85 -32.60 11.80
N ARG A 434 1.63 -32.56 11.22
CA ARG A 434 0.97 -33.75 10.65
C ARG A 434 1.62 -34.19 9.34
N ASP A 435 2.23 -33.27 8.60
CA ASP A 435 2.89 -33.55 7.33
C ASP A 435 4.35 -34.04 7.48
N ARG A 436 4.91 -34.04 8.67
CA ARG A 436 6.20 -34.67 8.92
C ARG A 436 5.97 -36.21 8.94
N PRO A 437 6.59 -36.97 7.97
CA PRO A 437 6.46 -38.42 7.98
C PRO A 437 6.96 -38.94 9.31
N SER A 438 6.09 -39.63 10.04
CA SER A 438 6.39 -40.35 11.24
C SER A 438 7.38 -41.46 10.87
N GLY A 439 8.67 -41.29 11.24
CA GLY A 439 9.66 -42.36 11.14
C GLY A 439 10.46 -42.35 9.84
N ALA A 440 11.45 -41.47 9.71
CA ALA A 440 12.70 -41.91 9.09
C ALA A 440 13.30 -43.00 10.01
N ARG A 441 12.98 -44.29 9.76
CA ARG A 441 13.81 -45.38 10.29
C ARG A 441 15.25 -45.03 9.87
N PRO A 442 16.23 -45.10 10.79
CA PRO A 442 17.62 -44.98 10.42
C PRO A 442 17.90 -46.01 9.31
N ALA A 443 18.46 -45.53 8.19
CA ALA A 443 18.82 -46.40 7.09
C ALA A 443 19.64 -47.56 7.67
N SER A 444 19.17 -48.77 7.45
CA SER A 444 19.92 -49.97 7.79
C SER A 444 21.32 -49.87 7.20
N PRO A 445 22.40 -50.15 7.94
CA PRO A 445 23.74 -50.11 7.38
C PRO A 445 23.81 -51.06 6.16
N LEU A 446 24.35 -50.53 5.07
CA LEU A 446 24.59 -51.28 3.84
C LEU A 446 25.39 -52.57 4.18
N PRO A 447 25.06 -53.73 3.60
CA PRO A 447 25.89 -54.92 3.77
C PRO A 447 27.30 -54.66 3.23
N PRO A 448 28.32 -55.24 3.85
CA PRO A 448 29.68 -55.07 3.40
C PRO A 448 29.86 -55.66 2.01
N PRO A 449 30.76 -55.06 1.18
CA PRO A 449 31.01 -55.52 -0.17
C PRO A 449 31.52 -56.98 -0.15
N PRO A 450 31.18 -57.80 -1.16
CA PRO A 450 31.66 -59.18 -1.26
C PRO A 450 33.19 -59.20 -1.47
N ARG A 451 33.84 -60.12 -0.77
CA ARG A 451 35.30 -60.36 -0.85
C ARG A 451 35.68 -61.01 -2.18
#